data_114f313053bfdc191f0b5057b173c653
#
_entry.id   114f313053bfdc191f0b5057b173c653
#
_cell.length_a   1.000
_cell.length_b   1.000
_cell.length_c   1.000
_cell.angle_alpha   90.00
_cell.angle_beta   90.00
_cell.angle_gamma   90.00
#
_symmetry.space_group_name_H-M   'P 1'
#
loop_
_entity.id
_entity.type
_entity.pdbx_description
1 polymer ?
#
loop_
_entity_poly.entity_id
_entity_poly.type
_entity_poly.pdbx_seq_one_letter_code
_entity_poly.pdbx_strand_id
1 'polypeptide(L)'
;MLTPVAELAQRLRVRAAARGGAMARRYLERHLARERFVDWVSGACLLLRTPEARAVGFFDERFFMYEEDVDLCASLRARGGRIVFTPAAEITHLRGRSVRAAGALASPHYDRSHLAFYDKHAPRWAPWLRLSLKLRGRPIR
;
A
#
# COMPACT_ATOMS: atom_id res chain seq x y z
N MET A 1 -11.33 -0.72 4.39
CA MET A 1 -10.74 0.61 4.20
C MET A 1 -9.64 0.77 5.23
N LEU A 2 -8.42 1.06 4.82
CA LEU A 2 -7.30 1.21 5.76
C LEU A 2 -7.57 2.45 6.63
N THR A 3 -7.73 2.22 7.91
CA THR A 3 -7.69 3.30 8.90
C THR A 3 -6.24 3.49 9.34
N PRO A 4 -5.83 4.68 9.81
CA PRO A 4 -4.47 4.89 10.36
C PRO A 4 -4.10 3.87 11.44
N VAL A 5 -5.08 3.41 12.21
CA VAL A 5 -4.88 2.38 13.25
C VAL A 5 -4.57 1.01 12.64
N ALA A 6 -5.33 0.61 11.60
CA ALA A 6 -5.09 -0.65 10.91
C ALA A 6 -3.73 -0.67 10.20
N GLU A 7 -3.34 0.44 9.60
CA GLU A 7 -2.04 0.61 8.97
C GLU A 7 -0.89 0.53 9.99
N LEU A 8 -1.02 1.20 11.13
CA LEU A 8 -0.04 1.13 12.21
C LEU A 8 0.09 -0.30 12.73
N ALA A 9 -1.04 -0.98 12.97
CA ALA A 9 -1.04 -2.37 13.42
C ALA A 9 -0.37 -3.30 12.40
N GLN A 10 -0.60 -3.11 11.11
CA GLN A 10 0.06 -3.88 10.06
C GLN A 10 1.57 -3.62 10.03
N ARG A 11 2.00 -2.34 10.10
CA ARG A 11 3.43 -1.97 10.17
C ARG A 11 4.13 -2.60 11.36
N LEU A 12 3.49 -2.61 12.53
CA LEU A 12 4.04 -3.22 13.74
C LEU A 12 4.17 -4.75 13.61
N ARG A 13 3.17 -5.44 13.03
CA ARG A 13 3.22 -6.89 12.78
C ARG A 13 4.36 -7.25 11.83
N VAL A 14 4.51 -6.52 10.71
CA VAL A 14 5.59 -6.75 9.74
C VAL A 14 6.96 -6.52 10.37
N ARG A 15 7.12 -5.45 11.17
CA ARG A 15 8.37 -5.19 11.90
C ARG A 15 8.67 -6.27 12.94
N ALA A 16 7.67 -6.74 13.68
CA ALA A 16 7.85 -7.82 14.65
C ALA A 16 8.29 -9.13 13.97
N ALA A 17 7.70 -9.46 12.83
CA ALA A 17 8.09 -10.64 12.05
C ALA A 17 9.53 -10.50 11.49
N ALA A 18 9.89 -9.33 10.99
CA ALA A 18 11.23 -9.04 10.46
C ALA A 18 12.32 -9.10 11.56
N ARG A 19 11.94 -8.87 12.83
CA ARG A 19 12.85 -9.00 14.00
C ARG A 19 12.93 -10.43 14.56
N GLY A 20 12.41 -11.42 13.85
CA GLY A 20 12.49 -12.82 14.26
C GLY A 20 11.43 -13.27 15.29
N GLY A 21 10.39 -12.49 15.49
CA GLY A 21 9.27 -12.83 16.37
C GLY A 21 8.54 -14.09 15.89
N ALA A 22 8.76 -15.24 16.55
CA ALA A 22 8.23 -16.54 16.11
C ALA A 22 6.70 -16.54 15.93
N MET A 23 5.95 -15.88 16.83
CA MET A 23 4.49 -15.77 16.72
C MET A 23 4.06 -14.92 15.51
N ALA A 24 4.73 -13.78 15.27
CA ALA A 24 4.42 -12.92 14.14
C ALA A 24 4.76 -13.61 12.80
N ARG A 25 5.85 -14.36 12.75
CA ARG A 25 6.24 -15.16 11.59
C ARG A 25 5.21 -16.25 11.31
N ARG A 26 4.81 -17.02 12.32
CA ARG A 26 3.78 -18.07 12.21
C ARG A 26 2.41 -17.52 11.80
N TYR A 27 2.07 -16.33 12.27
CA TYR A 27 0.88 -15.61 11.82
C TYR A 27 0.95 -15.26 10.34
N LEU A 28 2.07 -14.68 9.87
CA LEU A 28 2.26 -14.35 8.47
C LEU A 28 2.26 -15.60 7.57
N GLU A 29 2.95 -16.66 7.95
CA GLU A 29 2.97 -17.94 7.24
C GLU A 29 1.55 -18.49 7.03
N ARG A 30 0.73 -18.50 8.09
CA ARG A 30 -0.67 -18.93 8.00
C ARG A 30 -1.51 -18.01 7.09
N HIS A 31 -1.26 -16.71 7.12
CA HIS A 31 -1.97 -15.74 6.30
C HIS A 31 -1.55 -15.81 4.83
N LEU A 32 -0.30 -16.15 4.55
CA LEU A 32 0.23 -16.29 3.20
C LEU A 32 -0.04 -17.67 2.57
N ALA A 33 -0.44 -18.67 3.38
CA ALA A 33 -0.69 -20.02 2.89
C ALA A 33 -2.07 -20.22 2.22
N ARG A 34 -2.96 -19.22 2.24
CA ARG A 34 -4.34 -19.38 1.78
C ARG A 34 -4.79 -18.19 0.94
N GLU A 35 -5.59 -18.49 -0.09
CA GLU A 35 -6.33 -17.49 -0.81
C GLU A 35 -7.32 -16.76 0.10
N ARG A 36 -7.41 -15.42 -0.04
CA ARG A 36 -8.30 -14.61 0.78
C ARG A 36 -8.57 -13.25 0.18
N PHE A 37 -9.68 -12.66 0.55
CA PHE A 37 -9.94 -11.26 0.27
C PHE A 37 -9.08 -10.36 1.15
N VAL A 38 -8.52 -9.32 0.51
CA VAL A 38 -7.66 -8.33 1.15
C VAL A 38 -8.07 -6.93 0.74
N ASP A 39 -7.58 -5.93 1.44
CA ASP A 39 -7.86 -4.55 1.06
C ASP A 39 -7.05 -4.11 -0.16
N TRP A 40 -5.83 -4.59 -0.28
CA TRP A 40 -4.93 -4.29 -1.39
C TRP A 40 -3.85 -5.35 -1.55
N VAL A 41 -3.22 -5.39 -2.72
CA VAL A 41 -2.04 -6.19 -3.04
C VAL A 41 -0.99 -5.29 -3.68
N SER A 42 0.28 -5.70 -3.59
CA SER A 42 1.38 -4.94 -4.18
C SER A 42 1.38 -5.02 -5.70
N GLY A 43 1.66 -3.91 -6.36
CA GLY A 43 1.92 -3.83 -7.80
C GLY A 43 3.11 -4.65 -8.28
N ALA A 44 3.93 -5.20 -7.37
CA ALA A 44 5.02 -6.11 -7.72
C ALA A 44 4.52 -7.37 -8.44
N CYS A 45 3.31 -7.84 -8.14
CA CYS A 45 2.62 -8.92 -8.85
C CYS A 45 1.12 -8.68 -8.75
N LEU A 46 0.55 -8.12 -9.79
CA LEU A 46 -0.86 -7.74 -9.86
C LEU A 46 -1.45 -8.20 -11.19
N LEU A 47 -2.53 -8.96 -11.12
CA LEU A 47 -3.34 -9.35 -12.27
C LEU A 47 -4.73 -8.78 -12.09
N LEU A 48 -5.27 -8.12 -13.12
CA LEU A 48 -6.62 -7.61 -13.13
C LEU A 48 -7.22 -7.65 -14.54
N ARG A 49 -8.54 -7.62 -14.61
CA ARG A 49 -9.24 -7.57 -15.88
C ARG A 49 -9.20 -6.14 -16.44
N THR A 50 -8.86 -6.02 -17.73
CA THR A 50 -8.75 -4.71 -18.39
C THR A 50 -10.03 -3.86 -18.31
N PRO A 51 -11.26 -4.41 -18.46
CA PRO A 51 -12.48 -3.61 -18.32
C PRO A 51 -12.61 -2.96 -16.93
N GLU A 52 -12.28 -3.68 -15.86
CA GLU A 52 -12.33 -3.17 -14.49
C GLU A 52 -11.27 -2.09 -14.26
N ALA A 53 -10.05 -2.30 -14.79
CA ALA A 53 -8.99 -1.28 -14.74
C ALA A 53 -9.42 0.00 -15.46
N ARG A 54 -9.99 -0.15 -16.65
CA ARG A 54 -10.50 0.97 -17.46
C ARG A 54 -11.63 1.72 -16.75
N ALA A 55 -12.52 0.99 -16.08
CA ALA A 55 -13.64 1.59 -15.36
C ALA A 55 -13.22 2.49 -14.18
N VAL A 56 -12.01 2.32 -13.66
CA VAL A 56 -11.44 3.17 -12.60
C VAL A 56 -10.37 4.13 -13.11
N GLY A 57 -10.08 4.13 -14.42
CA GLY A 57 -9.10 5.03 -15.05
C GLY A 57 -7.65 4.55 -14.94
N PHE A 58 -7.42 3.24 -14.71
CA PHE A 58 -6.10 2.66 -14.51
C PHE A 58 -5.37 3.23 -13.29
N PHE A 59 -4.04 3.41 -13.37
CA PHE A 59 -3.27 4.07 -12.33
C PHE A 59 -3.46 5.58 -12.38
N ASP A 60 -3.68 6.18 -11.22
CA ASP A 60 -3.81 7.62 -11.08
C ASP A 60 -2.42 8.27 -11.09
N GLU A 61 -2.15 9.12 -12.08
CA GLU A 61 -0.84 9.74 -12.31
C GLU A 61 -0.36 10.66 -11.18
N ARG A 62 -1.24 11.00 -10.22
CA ARG A 62 -0.82 11.70 -8.99
C ARG A 62 0.15 10.89 -8.15
N PHE A 63 0.13 9.56 -8.30
CA PHE A 63 1.00 8.63 -7.58
C PHE A 63 2.21 8.27 -8.44
N PHE A 64 3.23 9.14 -8.46
CA PHE A 64 4.46 8.86 -9.22
C PHE A 64 5.21 7.63 -8.69
N MET A 65 5.20 7.43 -7.38
CA MET A 65 5.86 6.30 -6.71
C MET A 65 5.20 6.06 -5.36
N TYR A 66 4.88 4.80 -5.06
CA TYR A 66 4.13 4.34 -3.89
C TYR A 66 2.65 4.77 -3.89
N GLU A 67 1.83 3.95 -3.25
CA GLU A 67 0.38 4.11 -3.10
C GLU A 67 -0.42 3.99 -4.42
N GLU A 68 0.21 3.87 -5.58
CA GLU A 68 -0.47 3.66 -6.86
C GLU A 68 -1.24 2.33 -6.90
N ASP A 69 -0.67 1.28 -6.33
CA ASP A 69 -1.28 -0.04 -6.21
C ASP A 69 -2.39 -0.06 -5.14
N VAL A 70 -2.18 0.63 -4.03
CA VAL A 70 -3.18 0.79 -2.97
C VAL A 70 -4.36 1.62 -3.46
N ASP A 71 -4.11 2.70 -4.20
CA ASP A 71 -5.13 3.55 -4.82
C ASP A 71 -5.98 2.78 -5.83
N LEU A 72 -5.35 2.04 -6.72
CA LEU A 72 -6.03 1.21 -7.71
C LEU A 72 -6.95 0.18 -7.02
N CYS A 73 -6.44 -0.52 -6.01
CA CYS A 73 -7.23 -1.48 -5.24
C CYS A 73 -8.40 -0.80 -4.50
N ALA A 74 -8.19 0.37 -3.92
CA ALA A 74 -9.24 1.12 -3.24
C ALA A 74 -10.31 1.59 -4.23
N SER A 75 -9.92 2.06 -5.40
CA SER A 75 -10.82 2.51 -6.48
C SER A 75 -11.67 1.36 -7.03
N LEU A 76 -11.07 0.18 -7.25
CA LEU A 76 -11.79 -1.02 -7.67
C LEU A 76 -12.81 -1.46 -6.60
N ARG A 77 -12.43 -1.45 -5.32
CA ARG A 77 -13.32 -1.81 -4.21
C ARG A 77 -14.48 -0.81 -4.04
N ALA A 78 -14.25 0.47 -4.27
CA ALA A 78 -15.30 1.49 -4.24
C ALA A 78 -16.40 1.24 -5.28
N ARG A 79 -16.10 0.50 -6.36
CA ARG A 79 -17.04 0.05 -7.39
C ARG A 79 -17.62 -1.36 -7.15
N GLY A 80 -17.41 -1.93 -5.97
CA GLY A 80 -17.89 -3.26 -5.61
C GLY A 80 -16.95 -4.41 -6.01
N GLY A 81 -15.77 -4.11 -6.54
CA GLY A 81 -14.74 -5.10 -6.85
C GLY A 81 -14.16 -5.74 -5.58
N ARG A 82 -13.59 -6.93 -5.73
CA ARG A 82 -12.94 -7.68 -4.64
C ARG A 82 -11.49 -7.91 -5.01
N ILE A 83 -10.59 -7.62 -4.08
CA ILE A 83 -9.16 -7.89 -4.21
C ILE A 83 -8.87 -9.24 -3.57
N VAL A 84 -8.25 -10.13 -4.33
CA VAL A 84 -7.91 -11.49 -3.89
C VAL A 84 -6.39 -11.60 -3.79
N PHE A 85 -5.90 -12.00 -2.64
CA PHE A 85 -4.55 -12.53 -2.50
C PHE A 85 -4.59 -14.04 -2.73
N THR A 86 -3.71 -14.55 -3.59
CA THR A 86 -3.54 -15.99 -3.83
C THR A 86 -2.07 -16.40 -3.72
N PRO A 87 -1.75 -17.51 -3.05
CA PRO A 87 -0.42 -18.10 -3.05
C PRO A 87 -0.14 -19.01 -4.26
N ALA A 88 -1.09 -19.14 -5.19
CA ALA A 88 -0.92 -19.99 -6.37
C ALA A 88 0.16 -19.51 -7.34
N ALA A 89 0.59 -18.25 -7.21
CA ALA A 89 1.69 -17.68 -7.97
C ALA A 89 2.67 -16.97 -7.04
N GLU A 90 3.93 -17.23 -7.21
CA GLU A 90 5.02 -16.60 -6.46
C GLU A 90 5.99 -15.89 -7.40
N ILE A 91 6.49 -14.75 -6.96
CA ILE A 91 7.55 -14.00 -7.63
C ILE A 91 8.63 -13.59 -6.62
N THR A 92 9.85 -13.42 -7.10
CA THR A 92 10.91 -12.78 -6.32
C THR A 92 10.96 -11.30 -6.64
N HIS A 93 10.54 -10.47 -5.70
CA HIS A 93 10.62 -9.02 -5.82
C HIS A 93 11.91 -8.49 -5.20
N LEU A 94 12.84 -8.06 -6.05
CA LEU A 94 14.11 -7.44 -5.64
C LEU A 94 13.88 -5.99 -5.18
N ARG A 95 13.34 -5.85 -3.97
CA ARG A 95 12.98 -4.56 -3.36
C ARG A 95 14.13 -3.54 -3.42
N GLY A 96 13.78 -2.29 -3.61
CA GLY A 96 14.72 -1.17 -3.56
C GLY A 96 15.51 -0.92 -4.85
N ARG A 97 15.34 -1.68 -5.92
CA ARG A 97 15.99 -1.37 -7.21
C ARG A 97 15.45 -0.07 -7.79
N SER A 98 14.13 0.11 -7.83
CA SER A 98 13.48 1.36 -8.27
C SER A 98 13.84 2.53 -7.34
N VAL A 99 13.88 2.29 -6.02
CA VAL A 99 14.30 3.30 -5.03
C VAL A 99 15.75 3.72 -5.23
N ARG A 100 16.66 2.77 -5.50
CA ARG A 100 18.06 3.09 -5.80
C ARG A 100 18.22 3.85 -7.12
N ALA A 101 17.42 3.49 -8.14
CA ALA A 101 17.40 4.21 -9.42
C ALA A 101 16.85 5.63 -9.27
N ALA A 102 15.86 5.83 -8.38
CA ALA A 102 15.28 7.14 -8.07
C ALA A 102 16.14 7.98 -7.08
N GLY A 103 17.18 7.39 -6.49
CA GLY A 103 18.08 8.07 -5.56
C GLY A 103 17.40 8.57 -4.28
N ALA A 104 17.89 9.69 -3.74
CA ALA A 104 17.36 10.30 -2.50
C ALA A 104 15.90 10.81 -2.62
N LEU A 105 15.34 10.83 -3.81
CA LEU A 105 13.98 11.35 -4.08
C LEU A 105 12.85 10.41 -3.59
N ALA A 106 13.15 9.16 -3.27
CA ALA A 106 12.12 8.17 -2.92
C ALA A 106 11.30 8.54 -1.65
N SER A 107 11.95 9.13 -0.64
CA SER A 107 11.27 9.46 0.64
C SER A 107 10.24 10.59 0.51
N PRO A 108 10.53 11.72 -0.16
CA PRO A 108 9.54 12.76 -0.41
C PRO A 108 8.36 12.29 -1.26
N HIS A 109 8.60 11.41 -2.23
CA HIS A 109 7.53 10.83 -3.04
C HIS A 109 6.59 9.96 -2.21
N TYR A 110 7.12 9.16 -1.29
CA TYR A 110 6.27 8.36 -0.40
C TYR A 110 5.32 9.25 0.42
N ASP A 111 5.83 10.28 1.08
CA ASP A 111 5.00 11.17 1.92
C ASP A 111 3.93 11.90 1.10
N ARG A 112 4.29 12.34 -0.11
CA ARG A 112 3.35 12.99 -1.04
C ARG A 112 2.27 12.02 -1.50
N SER A 113 2.63 10.84 -1.97
CA SER A 113 1.69 9.81 -2.43
C SER A 113 0.79 9.35 -1.29
N HIS A 114 1.35 9.14 -0.09
CA HIS A 114 0.59 8.75 1.08
C HIS A 114 -0.44 9.82 1.48
N LEU A 115 -0.08 11.10 1.44
CA LEU A 115 -1.03 12.17 1.69
C LEU A 115 -2.10 12.25 0.59
N ALA A 116 -1.73 12.14 -0.69
CA ALA A 116 -2.66 12.14 -1.80
C ALA A 116 -3.68 11.00 -1.69
N PHE A 117 -3.24 9.82 -1.21
CA PHE A 117 -4.13 8.69 -0.93
C PHE A 117 -5.17 9.04 0.16
N TYR A 118 -4.74 9.65 1.27
CA TYR A 118 -5.66 10.07 2.32
C TYR A 118 -6.61 11.18 1.86
N ASP A 119 -6.13 12.13 1.08
CA ASP A 119 -6.99 13.19 0.50
C ASP A 119 -8.08 12.60 -0.40
N LYS A 120 -7.78 11.56 -1.16
CA LYS A 120 -8.72 10.91 -2.08
C LYS A 120 -9.69 9.96 -1.37
N HIS A 121 -9.21 9.09 -0.51
CA HIS A 121 -9.98 7.97 0.04
C HIS A 121 -10.41 8.14 1.50
N ALA A 122 -9.77 9.01 2.25
CA ALA A 122 -10.02 9.19 3.68
C ALA A 122 -9.79 10.65 4.13
N PRO A 123 -10.45 11.65 3.49
CA PRO A 123 -10.13 13.07 3.66
C PRO A 123 -10.22 13.56 5.11
N ARG A 124 -11.09 12.96 5.92
CA ARG A 124 -11.18 13.26 7.37
C ARG A 124 -9.90 12.98 8.16
N TRP A 125 -9.02 12.12 7.66
CA TRP A 125 -7.75 11.77 8.31
C TRP A 125 -6.55 12.56 7.75
N ALA A 126 -6.68 13.18 6.59
CA ALA A 126 -5.61 13.92 5.93
C ALA A 126 -5.02 15.06 6.79
N PRO A 127 -5.82 15.87 7.54
CA PRO A 127 -5.28 16.90 8.42
C PRO A 127 -4.37 16.36 9.51
N TRP A 128 -4.72 15.21 10.10
CA TRP A 128 -3.91 14.53 11.12
C TRP A 128 -2.60 14.00 10.54
N LEU A 129 -2.63 13.46 9.33
CA LEU A 129 -1.43 13.03 8.64
C LEU A 129 -0.50 14.22 8.35
N ARG A 130 -1.05 15.34 7.83
CA ARG A 130 -0.28 16.58 7.61
C ARG A 130 0.39 17.09 8.89
N LEU A 131 -0.35 17.14 9.99
CA LEU A 131 0.19 17.54 11.28
C LEU A 131 1.31 16.59 11.72
N SER A 132 1.11 15.27 11.61
CA SER A 132 2.12 14.27 11.96
C SER A 132 3.40 14.42 11.14
N LEU A 133 3.30 14.68 9.84
CA LEU A 133 4.45 14.89 8.95
C LEU A 133 5.18 16.17 9.32
N LYS A 134 4.45 17.26 9.58
CA LYS A 134 5.02 18.55 10.03
C LYS A 134 5.81 18.40 11.33
N LEU A 135 5.25 17.70 12.34
CA LEU A 135 5.91 17.46 13.62
C LEU A 135 7.18 16.60 13.50
N ARG A 136 7.27 15.77 12.45
CA ARG A 136 8.46 14.97 12.13
C ARG A 136 9.48 15.71 11.26
N GLY A 137 9.31 17.00 11.01
CA GLY A 137 10.19 17.77 10.14
C GLY A 137 10.13 17.35 8.67
N ARG A 138 9.01 16.77 8.23
CA ARG A 138 8.78 16.30 6.86
C ARG A 138 7.63 17.09 6.20
N PRO A 139 7.78 18.42 6.00
CA PRO A 139 6.75 19.22 5.36
C PRO A 139 6.59 18.79 3.90
N ILE A 140 5.36 18.63 3.47
CA ILE A 140 5.00 18.37 2.08
C ILE A 140 4.73 19.73 1.43
N ARG A 141 5.53 20.08 0.45
CA ARG A 141 5.31 21.20 -0.44
C ARG A 141 4.51 20.76 -1.66
#